data_53095376b4cf15d5441b7a34f28cf51d
#
_entry.id   53095376b4cf15d5441b7a34f28cf51d
#
_cell.length_a   1.000
_cell.length_b   1.000
_cell.length_c   1.000
_cell.angle_alpha   90.00
_cell.angle_beta   90.00
_cell.angle_gamma   90.00
#
_symmetry.space_group_name_H-M   'P 1'
#
loop_
_entity.id
_entity.type
_entity.pdbx_description
1 polymer ?
#
loop_
_entity_poly.entity_id
_entity_poly.type
_entity_poly.pdbx_seq_one_letter_code
_entity_poly.pdbx_strand_id
1 'polypeptide(L)'
;MSQTDFSVPVLNDLQKFQVANNLCMNNIIMAISYEKAHGRTYEDYGKFGVEMIIPFYKETGFESFVKDQLYVWSAMSEKTEILSQSENKIIFTASKFFPELEAQEQIWNVTYSEVIKWLEMLYGIPCATIGISYSMKITDQGVEITIARK
;
A
#
# COMPACT_ATOMS: atom_id res chain seq x y z
N MET A 1 2.94 -13.59 -45.45
CA MET A 1 2.56 -13.12 -44.11
C MET A 1 2.99 -14.22 -43.13
N SER A 2 3.96 -13.99 -42.24
CA SER A 2 4.34 -14.97 -41.23
C SER A 2 3.20 -15.07 -40.23
N GLN A 3 2.66 -16.25 -40.04
CA GLN A 3 1.66 -16.55 -39.04
C GLN A 3 2.37 -16.39 -37.67
N THR A 4 1.94 -15.42 -36.87
CA THR A 4 2.47 -15.24 -35.50
C THR A 4 1.91 -16.37 -34.65
N ASP A 5 2.78 -17.27 -34.22
CA ASP A 5 2.39 -18.40 -33.36
C ASP A 5 2.25 -17.91 -31.94
N PHE A 6 1.02 -17.79 -31.44
CA PHE A 6 0.72 -17.39 -30.07
C PHE A 6 0.69 -18.62 -29.16
N SER A 7 1.51 -18.62 -28.11
CA SER A 7 1.49 -19.65 -27.07
C SER A 7 1.10 -19.06 -25.72
N VAL A 8 0.46 -19.86 -24.87
CA VAL A 8 0.16 -19.47 -23.49
C VAL A 8 1.46 -19.48 -22.69
N PRO A 9 1.88 -18.35 -22.08
CA PRO A 9 3.10 -18.32 -21.31
C PRO A 9 2.96 -19.14 -20.01
N VAL A 10 4.01 -19.86 -19.65
CA VAL A 10 4.13 -20.56 -18.37
C VAL A 10 4.82 -19.61 -17.39
N LEU A 11 4.08 -19.10 -16.41
CA LEU A 11 4.59 -18.18 -15.39
C LEU A 11 5.02 -18.93 -14.14
N ASN A 12 6.16 -18.55 -13.57
CA ASN A 12 6.55 -18.97 -12.23
C ASN A 12 5.77 -18.16 -11.16
N ASP A 13 5.89 -18.54 -9.89
CA ASP A 13 5.10 -17.92 -8.82
C ASP A 13 5.47 -16.44 -8.58
N LEU A 14 6.72 -16.05 -8.77
CA LEU A 14 7.16 -14.65 -8.71
C LEU A 14 6.50 -13.82 -9.81
N GLN A 15 6.48 -14.32 -11.04
CA GLN A 15 5.83 -13.64 -12.16
C GLN A 15 4.32 -13.50 -11.96
N LYS A 16 3.65 -14.54 -11.44
CA LYS A 16 2.23 -14.49 -11.08
C LYS A 16 1.97 -13.44 -10.00
N PHE A 17 2.83 -13.41 -8.99
CA PHE A 17 2.75 -12.41 -7.91
C PHE A 17 2.92 -10.99 -8.46
N GLN A 18 3.92 -10.73 -9.29
CA GLN A 18 4.14 -9.41 -9.89
C GLN A 18 2.92 -8.95 -10.70
N VAL A 19 2.33 -9.83 -11.50
CA VAL A 19 1.09 -9.50 -12.25
C VAL A 19 -0.06 -9.17 -11.30
N ALA A 20 -0.27 -9.97 -10.26
CA ALA A 20 -1.34 -9.75 -9.29
C ALA A 20 -1.15 -8.43 -8.52
N ASN A 21 0.10 -8.14 -8.09
CA ASN A 21 0.43 -6.89 -7.42
C ASN A 21 0.19 -5.68 -8.32
N ASN A 22 0.65 -5.72 -9.56
CA ASN A 22 0.43 -4.63 -10.52
C ASN A 22 -1.07 -4.40 -10.78
N LEU A 23 -1.87 -5.46 -10.90
CA LEU A 23 -3.33 -5.33 -11.04
C LEU A 23 -3.96 -4.68 -9.81
N CYS A 24 -3.55 -5.05 -8.60
CA CYS A 24 -4.02 -4.44 -7.37
C CYS A 24 -3.68 -2.94 -7.32
N MET A 25 -2.43 -2.58 -7.61
CA MET A 25 -1.96 -1.20 -7.62
C MET A 25 -2.67 -0.37 -8.69
N ASN A 26 -2.82 -0.90 -9.89
CA ASN A 26 -3.55 -0.23 -10.96
C ASN A 26 -5.01 0.05 -10.57
N ASN A 27 -5.68 -0.86 -9.85
CA ASN A 27 -7.02 -0.62 -9.34
C ASN A 27 -7.08 0.55 -8.34
N ILE A 28 -6.09 0.70 -7.46
CA ILE A 28 -5.98 1.84 -6.54
C ILE A 28 -5.82 3.14 -7.33
N ILE A 29 -4.89 3.17 -8.30
CA ILE A 29 -4.69 4.37 -9.14
C ILE A 29 -5.96 4.70 -9.92
N MET A 30 -6.61 3.72 -10.55
CA MET A 30 -7.84 3.93 -11.30
C MET A 30 -8.94 4.51 -10.41
N ALA A 31 -9.09 4.01 -9.18
CA ALA A 31 -10.09 4.52 -8.25
C ALA A 31 -9.80 5.97 -7.84
N ILE A 32 -8.57 6.31 -7.49
CA ILE A 32 -8.17 7.69 -7.18
C ILE A 32 -8.36 8.60 -8.42
N SER A 33 -7.94 8.15 -9.60
CA SER A 33 -8.12 8.88 -10.85
C SER A 33 -9.59 9.14 -11.17
N TYR A 34 -10.45 8.14 -10.95
CA TYR A 34 -11.90 8.25 -11.12
C TYR A 34 -12.49 9.32 -10.17
N GLU A 35 -12.11 9.32 -8.89
CA GLU A 35 -12.55 10.34 -7.94
C GLU A 35 -12.13 11.74 -8.39
N LYS A 36 -10.87 11.91 -8.82
CA LYS A 36 -10.35 13.19 -9.33
C LYS A 36 -11.11 13.66 -10.59
N ALA A 37 -11.45 12.76 -11.50
CA ALA A 37 -12.23 13.09 -12.70
C ALA A 37 -13.65 13.57 -12.37
N HIS A 38 -14.17 13.26 -11.19
CA HIS A 38 -15.49 13.69 -10.71
C HIS A 38 -15.40 14.84 -9.69
N GLY A 39 -14.27 15.54 -9.61
CA GLY A 39 -14.07 16.69 -8.72
C GLY A 39 -13.91 16.31 -7.25
N ARG A 40 -13.62 15.06 -6.95
CA ARG A 40 -13.33 14.53 -5.61
C ARG A 40 -11.81 14.29 -5.45
N THR A 41 -11.39 13.79 -4.30
CA THR A 41 -9.98 13.63 -3.96
C THR A 41 -9.66 12.18 -3.56
N TYR A 42 -8.37 11.86 -3.38
CA TYR A 42 -7.96 10.57 -2.81
C TYR A 42 -8.49 10.38 -1.38
N GLU A 43 -8.70 11.49 -0.62
CA GLU A 43 -9.28 11.44 0.72
C GLU A 43 -10.74 10.95 0.70
N ASP A 44 -11.51 11.32 -0.31
CA ASP A 44 -12.90 10.86 -0.45
C ASP A 44 -12.95 9.34 -0.68
N TYR A 45 -12.06 8.83 -1.54
CA TYR A 45 -11.90 7.39 -1.73
C TYR A 45 -11.39 6.69 -0.47
N GLY A 46 -10.43 7.29 0.23
CA GLY A 46 -9.90 6.76 1.48
C GLY A 46 -10.93 6.69 2.60
N LYS A 47 -11.79 7.71 2.77
CA LYS A 47 -12.88 7.68 3.76
C LYS A 47 -13.81 6.50 3.55
N PHE A 48 -14.21 6.23 2.31
CA PHE A 48 -15.02 5.06 1.99
C PHE A 48 -14.33 3.75 2.40
N GLY A 49 -13.05 3.58 2.08
CA GLY A 49 -12.26 2.41 2.48
C GLY A 49 -12.14 2.26 4.00
N VAL A 50 -11.93 3.37 4.71
CA VAL A 50 -11.86 3.39 6.18
C VAL A 50 -13.15 2.90 6.83
N GLU A 51 -14.32 3.37 6.38
CA GLU A 51 -15.61 2.94 6.91
C GLU A 51 -15.81 1.42 6.80
N MET A 52 -15.32 0.83 5.70
CA MET A 52 -15.39 -0.60 5.47
C MET A 52 -14.44 -1.41 6.36
N ILE A 53 -13.29 -0.85 6.73
CA ILE A 53 -12.20 -1.56 7.42
C ILE A 53 -12.31 -1.46 8.94
N ILE A 54 -12.78 -0.35 9.52
CA ILE A 54 -12.88 -0.13 10.97
C ILE A 54 -13.44 -1.34 11.75
N PRO A 55 -14.53 -2.02 11.30
CA PRO A 55 -15.09 -3.15 12.05
C PRO A 55 -14.08 -4.30 12.26
N PHE A 56 -13.14 -4.50 11.32
CA PHE A 56 -12.17 -5.58 11.39
C PHE A 56 -11.03 -5.30 12.37
N TYR A 57 -10.83 -4.04 12.77
CA TYR A 57 -9.73 -3.64 13.66
C TYR A 57 -10.11 -3.69 15.15
N LYS A 58 -11.40 -3.74 15.51
CA LYS A 58 -11.88 -3.60 16.89
C LYS A 58 -11.28 -4.59 17.89
N GLU A 59 -10.89 -5.78 17.44
CA GLU A 59 -10.33 -6.84 18.29
C GLU A 59 -8.82 -7.07 18.03
N THR A 60 -8.20 -6.22 17.19
CA THR A 60 -6.80 -6.38 16.80
C THR A 60 -5.88 -5.72 17.84
N GLY A 61 -5.03 -6.50 18.48
CA GLY A 61 -3.98 -5.98 19.36
C GLY A 61 -2.77 -5.46 18.59
N PHE A 62 -1.94 -4.63 19.24
CA PHE A 62 -0.75 -4.02 18.64
C PHE A 62 0.18 -5.04 17.95
N GLU A 63 0.52 -6.13 18.64
CA GLU A 63 1.44 -7.14 18.10
C GLU A 63 0.87 -7.85 16.87
N SER A 64 -0.43 -8.19 16.90
CA SER A 64 -1.10 -8.79 15.76
C SER A 64 -1.11 -7.84 14.59
N PHE A 65 -1.48 -6.59 14.81
CA PHE A 65 -1.47 -5.56 13.79
C PHE A 65 -0.09 -5.37 13.16
N VAL A 66 0.98 -5.28 13.98
CA VAL A 66 2.36 -5.16 13.46
C VAL A 66 2.75 -6.37 12.60
N LYS A 67 2.43 -7.59 13.03
CA LYS A 67 2.71 -8.81 12.23
C LYS A 67 1.98 -8.79 10.90
N ASP A 68 0.71 -8.41 10.90
CA ASP A 68 -0.09 -8.30 9.68
C ASP A 68 0.48 -7.24 8.73
N GLN A 69 0.88 -6.09 9.25
CA GLN A 69 1.51 -5.05 8.44
C GLN A 69 2.85 -5.49 7.85
N LEU A 70 3.73 -6.11 8.64
CA LEU A 70 4.98 -6.66 8.12
C LEU A 70 4.74 -7.71 7.03
N TYR A 71 3.73 -8.57 7.21
CA TYR A 71 3.35 -9.57 6.20
C TYR A 71 2.87 -8.89 4.91
N VAL A 72 1.94 -7.95 5.01
CA VAL A 72 1.38 -7.23 3.85
C VAL A 72 2.49 -6.49 3.09
N TRP A 73 3.31 -5.70 3.80
CA TRP A 73 4.37 -4.94 3.16
C TRP A 73 5.48 -5.81 2.57
N SER A 74 5.81 -6.94 3.21
CA SER A 74 6.76 -7.92 2.66
C SER A 74 6.22 -8.62 1.42
N ALA A 75 4.89 -8.76 1.31
CA ALA A 75 4.26 -9.31 0.12
C ALA A 75 4.15 -8.28 -1.02
N MET A 76 4.04 -6.99 -0.73
CA MET A 76 3.78 -5.93 -1.72
C MET A 76 5.04 -5.22 -2.21
N SER A 77 6.16 -5.35 -1.54
CA SER A 77 7.42 -4.66 -1.86
C SER A 77 8.54 -5.63 -2.22
N GLU A 78 9.52 -5.13 -2.95
CA GLU A 78 10.71 -5.94 -3.28
C GLU A 78 11.52 -6.27 -2.02
N LYS A 79 11.58 -5.31 -1.08
CA LYS A 79 12.32 -5.48 0.17
C LYS A 79 11.62 -4.75 1.31
N THR A 80 11.49 -5.43 2.45
CA THR A 80 11.02 -4.85 3.71
C THR A 80 12.10 -5.05 4.77
N GLU A 81 12.50 -3.98 5.46
CA GLU A 81 13.55 -4.01 6.48
C GLU A 81 13.10 -3.29 7.74
N ILE A 82 13.25 -3.95 8.89
CA ILE A 82 13.02 -3.32 10.20
C ILE A 82 14.22 -2.44 10.54
N LEU A 83 13.98 -1.14 10.72
CA LEU A 83 15.00 -0.17 11.11
C LEU A 83 15.15 -0.09 12.64
N SER A 84 14.04 -0.20 13.35
CA SER A 84 14.00 -0.08 14.81
C SER A 84 12.75 -0.76 15.36
N GLN A 85 12.87 -1.42 16.50
CA GLN A 85 11.73 -2.00 17.22
C GLN A 85 11.89 -1.91 18.72
N SER A 86 10.78 -1.70 19.41
CA SER A 86 10.63 -1.78 20.85
C SER A 86 9.28 -2.40 21.22
N GLU A 87 8.99 -2.56 22.48
CA GLU A 87 7.69 -3.06 22.97
C GLU A 87 6.49 -2.25 22.45
N ASN A 88 6.68 -0.92 22.28
CA ASN A 88 5.61 0.01 21.95
C ASN A 88 5.74 0.67 20.58
N LYS A 89 6.78 0.36 19.80
CA LYS A 89 7.03 1.02 18.52
C LYS A 89 7.83 0.14 17.58
N ILE A 90 7.46 0.15 16.30
CA ILE A 90 8.27 -0.39 15.21
C ILE A 90 8.40 0.64 14.11
N ILE A 91 9.59 0.70 13.51
CA ILE A 91 9.87 1.45 12.27
C ILE A 91 10.46 0.48 11.27
N PHE A 92 9.92 0.46 10.08
CA PHE A 92 10.45 -0.37 8.98
C PHE A 92 10.30 0.36 7.66
N THR A 93 11.08 -0.06 6.67
CA THR A 93 11.00 0.45 5.29
C THR A 93 10.45 -0.61 4.36
N ALA A 94 9.76 -0.15 3.31
CA ALA A 94 9.31 -0.95 2.18
C ALA A 94 9.79 -0.26 0.89
N SER A 95 10.64 -0.96 0.11
CA SER A 95 11.21 -0.42 -1.12
C SER A 95 10.56 -1.03 -2.36
N LYS A 96 10.50 -0.25 -3.44
CA LYS A 96 9.92 -0.66 -4.73
C LYS A 96 8.54 -1.30 -4.57
N PHE A 97 7.76 -0.69 -3.71
CA PHE A 97 6.38 -1.07 -3.48
C PHE A 97 5.52 -0.80 -4.71
N PHE A 98 5.81 0.28 -5.43
CA PHE A 98 5.12 0.65 -6.66
C PHE A 98 6.09 1.26 -7.68
N PRO A 99 7.02 0.43 -8.23
CA PRO A 99 8.17 0.93 -9.00
C PRO A 99 7.76 1.71 -10.25
N GLU A 100 6.64 1.37 -10.88
CA GLU A 100 6.16 2.06 -12.07
C GLU A 100 5.73 3.50 -11.76
N LEU A 101 5.06 3.73 -10.64
CA LEU A 101 4.65 5.07 -10.22
C LEU A 101 5.81 5.83 -9.54
N GLU A 102 6.71 5.13 -8.87
CA GLU A 102 7.95 5.73 -8.32
C GLU A 102 8.87 6.26 -9.43
N ALA A 103 8.90 5.59 -10.59
CA ALA A 103 9.72 5.98 -11.74
C ALA A 103 9.09 7.08 -12.60
N GLN A 104 7.82 7.40 -12.41
CA GLN A 104 7.07 8.38 -13.19
C GLN A 104 6.55 9.49 -12.29
N GLU A 105 6.40 10.69 -12.82
CA GLU A 105 5.81 11.81 -12.08
C GLU A 105 4.36 11.50 -11.69
N GLN A 106 3.61 10.87 -12.60
CA GLN A 106 2.21 10.47 -12.38
C GLN A 106 1.77 9.38 -13.38
N ILE A 107 0.79 8.56 -12.97
CA ILE A 107 0.04 7.65 -13.84
C ILE A 107 -1.44 8.02 -13.73
N TRP A 108 -2.11 8.24 -14.86
CA TRP A 108 -3.53 8.65 -14.92
C TRP A 108 -3.88 9.81 -13.98
N ASN A 109 -3.02 10.83 -13.94
CA ASN A 109 -3.17 11.99 -13.08
C ASN A 109 -3.14 11.68 -11.56
N VAL A 110 -2.51 10.57 -11.17
CA VAL A 110 -2.28 10.18 -9.77
C VAL A 110 -0.78 10.11 -9.52
N THR A 111 -0.33 10.76 -8.45
CA THR A 111 1.07 10.79 -8.03
C THR A 111 1.35 9.70 -6.99
N TYR A 112 2.62 9.30 -6.86
CA TYR A 112 3.07 8.38 -5.82
C TYR A 112 2.70 8.88 -4.41
N SER A 113 2.87 10.19 -4.17
CA SER A 113 2.51 10.81 -2.89
C SER A 113 1.03 10.69 -2.55
N GLU A 114 0.12 10.79 -3.53
CA GLU A 114 -1.32 10.61 -3.31
C GLU A 114 -1.65 9.16 -2.90
N VAL A 115 -1.02 8.18 -3.53
CA VAL A 115 -1.19 6.76 -3.16
C VAL A 115 -0.69 6.50 -1.74
N ILE A 116 0.50 7.02 -1.38
CA ILE A 116 1.06 6.83 -0.03
C ILE A 116 0.17 7.50 1.03
N LYS A 117 -0.32 8.70 0.79
CA LYS A 117 -1.24 9.39 1.70
C LYS A 117 -2.58 8.67 1.82
N TRP A 118 -3.08 8.10 0.73
CA TRP A 118 -4.28 7.28 0.76
C TRP A 118 -4.09 6.03 1.64
N LEU A 119 -2.96 5.32 1.49
CA LEU A 119 -2.62 4.17 2.32
C LEU A 119 -2.43 4.55 3.79
N GLU A 120 -1.74 5.67 4.07
CA GLU A 120 -1.58 6.18 5.43
C GLU A 120 -2.93 6.44 6.09
N MET A 121 -3.87 7.02 5.37
CA MET A 121 -5.22 7.27 5.86
C MET A 121 -6.01 5.96 6.06
N LEU A 122 -5.91 5.04 5.09
CA LEU A 122 -6.60 3.74 5.11
C LEU A 122 -6.22 2.91 6.35
N TYR A 123 -4.96 2.94 6.76
CA TYR A 123 -4.47 2.24 7.95
C TYR A 123 -4.50 3.12 9.21
N GLY A 124 -4.13 4.38 9.11
CA GLY A 124 -3.95 5.27 10.25
C GLY A 124 -5.25 5.61 10.99
N ILE A 125 -6.35 5.82 10.26
CA ILE A 125 -7.64 6.15 10.90
C ILE A 125 -8.20 4.94 11.69
N PRO A 126 -8.29 3.72 11.13
CA PRO A 126 -8.71 2.55 11.90
C PRO A 126 -7.79 2.26 13.09
N CYS A 127 -6.48 2.38 12.92
CA CYS A 127 -5.50 2.19 13.99
C CYS A 127 -5.72 3.14 15.16
N ALA A 128 -6.10 4.38 14.88
CA ALA A 128 -6.38 5.36 15.93
C ALA A 128 -7.54 4.93 16.84
N THR A 129 -8.51 4.16 16.32
CA THR A 129 -9.66 3.66 17.10
C THR A 129 -9.27 2.58 18.12
N ILE A 130 -8.11 1.95 17.95
CA ILE A 130 -7.58 0.89 18.82
C ILE A 130 -6.31 1.33 19.58
N GLY A 131 -6.07 2.63 19.67
CA GLY A 131 -4.92 3.18 20.44
C GLY A 131 -3.56 2.98 19.75
N ILE A 132 -3.53 2.81 18.44
CA ILE A 132 -2.33 2.69 17.62
C ILE A 132 -2.17 3.96 16.76
N SER A 133 -0.95 4.49 16.67
CA SER A 133 -0.58 5.48 15.66
C SER A 133 0.10 4.77 14.49
N TYR A 134 -0.23 5.20 13.27
CA TYR A 134 0.34 4.72 12.03
C TYR A 134 0.70 5.92 11.16
N SER A 135 1.92 5.96 10.66
CA SER A 135 2.35 7.03 9.76
C SER A 135 3.31 6.51 8.70
N MET A 136 3.30 7.18 7.55
CA MET A 136 4.12 6.84 6.39
C MET A 136 4.92 8.06 5.93
N LYS A 137 6.16 7.84 5.51
CA LYS A 137 7.04 8.88 4.99
C LYS A 137 7.77 8.36 3.76
N ILE A 138 7.70 9.09 2.66
CA ILE A 138 8.49 8.81 1.45
C ILE A 138 9.95 9.19 1.75
N THR A 139 10.87 8.30 1.41
CA THR A 139 12.32 8.46 1.54
C THR A 139 13.01 8.08 0.23
N ASP A 140 14.31 8.31 0.12
CA ASP A 140 15.09 7.91 -1.05
C ASP A 140 15.19 6.37 -1.21
N GLN A 141 14.86 5.61 -0.16
CA GLN A 141 14.90 4.15 -0.15
C GLN A 141 13.52 3.50 -0.30
N GLY A 142 12.46 4.29 -0.51
CA GLY A 142 11.07 3.83 -0.59
C GLY A 142 10.18 4.51 0.45
N VAL A 143 9.38 3.75 1.17
CA VAL A 143 8.47 4.27 2.20
C VAL A 143 8.89 3.78 3.57
N GLU A 144 9.09 4.71 4.51
CA GLU A 144 9.26 4.42 5.93
C GLU A 144 7.89 4.38 6.60
N ILE A 145 7.60 3.31 7.32
CA ILE A 145 6.37 3.10 8.06
C ILE A 145 6.69 3.08 9.56
N THR A 146 5.98 3.91 10.31
CA THR A 146 6.06 3.93 11.78
C THR A 146 4.73 3.50 12.38
N ILE A 147 4.76 2.50 13.27
CA ILE A 147 3.61 2.02 14.03
C ILE A 147 3.97 2.10 15.51
N ALA A 148 3.14 2.75 16.33
CA ALA A 148 3.38 2.88 17.77
C ALA A 148 2.07 2.82 18.58
N ARG A 149 2.14 2.32 19.83
CA ARG A 149 1.07 2.47 20.81
C ARG A 149 0.92 3.95 21.17
N LYS A 150 -0.32 4.40 21.33
CA LYS A 150 -0.65 5.75 21.85
C LYS A 150 -0.67 5.74 23.37
#